data_bfbd6b2290422d2f4e958d8dbe79ba5c
#
_entry.id   bfbd6b2290422d2f4e958d8dbe79ba5c
#
_cell.length_a   1.000
_cell.length_b   1.000
_cell.length_c   1.000
_cell.angle_alpha   90.00
_cell.angle_beta   90.00
_cell.angle_gamma   90.00
#
_symmetry.space_group_name_H-M   'P 1'
#
loop_
_entity.id
_entity.type
_entity.pdbx_description
1 polymer ?
#
loop_
_entity_poly.entity_id
_entity_poly.type
_entity_poly.pdbx_seq_one_letter_code
_entity_poly.pdbx_strand_id
1 'polypeptide(L)'
;MDAQHTGSYRNISLWFDTLPMHTPPRASLQGTHTVDIAIIGAGYTGLWTAYYLKQLDPSLRIAIVEAEVAGFGASGRNGGWLKGSLAGDDAFVASLPAGQRHAAYELLHGIVDHVAQVTAHEQIDCALHKGGVIFAAARYDQQLTLLRATMDRLRRAGHTEDDYRWLDPHELASHMRVRNPLGAIYSPHCAVINPARLVRGLADTVERQGVMIFERSPVRALHGPRVITADGELSARLIVPAVEGYLGNLPGLSGYHLPVQSLIVATEALSPAQWEEIGLADRPAFSDAGRFITYGQRSADDRMVFGARGAYRFGARPRSDFDPAGAEFDLRKALMTDLFPTLQGTRVTHAWGGTMGMSRRFAPHVVHDARRGLAIAGGYGGGGVGASNLFGRTLADLILEKDTLLTRMPWVHRTGVKALRRWEPEPIPWLVYQSIQTAYGWEEAACRSDTVPLWRKQLATRLAGTLATLIS
;
A
#
# COMPACT_ATOMS: atom_id res chain seq x y z
N MET A 1 16.56 21.54 -1.52
CA MET A 1 15.75 20.77 -0.55
C MET A 1 16.71 20.07 0.38
N ASP A 2 17.19 20.79 1.38
CA ASP A 2 18.21 20.31 2.31
C ASP A 2 17.64 20.28 3.71
N ALA A 3 16.75 19.31 3.96
CA ALA A 3 16.50 18.84 5.30
C ALA A 3 17.04 17.40 5.35
N GLN A 4 18.35 17.30 5.51
CA GLN A 4 18.94 16.04 5.97
C GLN A 4 18.27 15.72 7.31
N HIS A 5 17.58 14.58 7.36
CA HIS A 5 17.06 14.05 8.61
C HIS A 5 18.26 13.73 9.51
N THR A 6 18.69 14.70 10.30
CA THR A 6 19.74 14.52 11.33
C THR A 6 19.18 13.84 12.58
N GLY A 7 17.88 13.51 12.59
CA GLY A 7 17.16 12.86 13.68
C GLY A 7 17.06 11.33 13.51
N SER A 8 16.69 10.68 14.60
CA SER A 8 16.45 9.23 14.62
C SER A 8 15.28 8.85 13.69
N TYR A 9 15.48 7.91 12.77
CA TYR A 9 14.43 7.34 11.91
C TYR A 9 13.32 6.60 12.69
N ARG A 10 13.46 6.40 13.98
CA ARG A 10 12.44 5.77 14.84
C ARG A 10 11.10 6.51 14.82
N ASN A 11 11.14 7.84 14.71
CA ASN A 11 9.94 8.68 14.82
C ASN A 11 9.09 8.75 13.56
N ILE A 12 9.45 8.05 12.49
CA ILE A 12 8.71 8.11 11.22
C ILE A 12 7.44 7.26 11.22
N SER A 13 7.35 6.25 12.07
CA SER A 13 6.16 5.41 12.29
C SER A 13 6.31 4.55 13.53
N LEU A 14 5.21 4.03 14.09
CA LEU A 14 5.24 2.98 15.11
C LEU A 14 6.16 1.82 14.69
N TRP A 15 6.10 1.44 13.43
CA TRP A 15 6.84 0.28 12.92
C TRP A 15 8.36 0.45 13.03
N PHE A 16 8.85 1.65 12.74
CA PHE A 16 10.27 1.98 12.91
C PHE A 16 10.67 2.12 14.37
N ASP A 17 9.76 2.59 15.23
CA ASP A 17 10.03 2.68 16.68
C ASP A 17 10.18 1.28 17.31
N THR A 18 9.52 0.27 16.77
CA THR A 18 9.63 -1.14 17.22
C THR A 18 10.83 -1.90 16.64
N LEU A 19 11.67 -1.29 15.82
CA LEU A 19 12.91 -1.90 15.34
C LEU A 19 13.97 -1.96 16.46
N PRO A 20 14.95 -2.88 16.39
CA PRO A 20 16.09 -2.90 17.31
C PRO A 20 16.81 -1.56 17.38
N MET A 21 17.31 -1.19 18.58
CA MET A 21 17.93 0.12 18.86
C MET A 21 19.10 0.47 17.94
N HIS A 22 19.83 -0.50 17.42
CA HIS A 22 20.97 -0.31 16.55
C HIS A 22 20.65 -0.83 15.13
N THR A 23 19.98 0.01 14.34
CA THR A 23 19.81 -0.22 12.91
C THR A 23 20.40 0.99 12.16
N PRO A 24 21.75 1.09 12.08
CA PRO A 24 22.40 2.23 11.44
C PRO A 24 22.06 2.26 9.94
N PRO A 25 22.03 3.46 9.35
CA PRO A 25 21.97 3.57 7.88
C PRO A 25 23.19 2.91 7.23
N ARG A 26 22.97 2.32 6.06
CA ARG A 26 24.04 1.80 5.21
C ARG A 26 24.89 2.94 4.64
N ALA A 27 26.07 2.60 4.11
CA ALA A 27 26.95 3.58 3.49
C ALA A 27 26.25 4.33 2.33
N SER A 28 26.57 5.60 2.16
CA SER A 28 26.13 6.38 1.01
C SER A 28 26.97 6.03 -0.25
N LEU A 29 26.38 6.24 -1.42
CA LEU A 29 27.06 6.04 -2.70
C LEU A 29 28.22 7.05 -2.83
N GLN A 30 29.44 6.54 -3.00
CA GLN A 30 30.63 7.32 -3.23
C GLN A 30 31.31 6.88 -4.53
N GLY A 31 31.82 7.83 -5.33
CA GLY A 31 32.54 7.52 -6.55
C GLY A 31 31.68 6.89 -7.64
N THR A 32 32.28 6.14 -8.55
CA THR A 32 31.60 5.55 -9.71
C THR A 32 31.58 4.03 -9.62
N HIS A 33 30.39 3.45 -9.78
CA HIS A 33 30.19 2.00 -9.83
C HIS A 33 29.52 1.61 -11.14
N THR A 34 29.90 0.45 -11.67
CA THR A 34 29.30 -0.16 -12.85
C THR A 34 28.60 -1.45 -12.46
N VAL A 35 27.29 -1.53 -12.74
CA VAL A 35 26.44 -2.66 -12.43
C VAL A 35 25.60 -3.07 -13.64
N ASP A 36 24.94 -4.21 -13.58
CA ASP A 36 24.03 -4.62 -14.64
C ASP A 36 22.68 -3.94 -14.48
N ILE A 37 22.22 -3.78 -13.24
CA ILE A 37 20.93 -3.18 -12.90
C ILE A 37 21.11 -2.18 -11.75
N ALA A 38 20.63 -0.95 -11.96
CA ALA A 38 20.52 0.07 -10.91
C ALA A 38 19.05 0.24 -10.53
N ILE A 39 18.74 0.05 -9.24
CA ILE A 39 17.38 0.23 -8.70
C ILE A 39 17.35 1.54 -7.91
N ILE A 40 16.34 2.37 -8.14
CA ILE A 40 16.15 3.61 -7.39
C ILE A 40 15.00 3.40 -6.41
N GLY A 41 15.32 3.43 -5.12
CA GLY A 41 14.40 3.21 -4.01
C GLY A 41 14.52 1.83 -3.37
N ALA A 42 14.82 1.81 -2.07
CA ALA A 42 14.87 0.61 -1.23
C ALA A 42 13.54 0.38 -0.47
N GLY A 43 12.43 0.58 -1.18
CA GLY A 43 11.10 0.13 -0.75
C GLY A 43 10.83 -1.32 -1.16
N TYR A 44 9.66 -1.82 -0.85
CA TYR A 44 9.27 -3.20 -1.21
C TYR A 44 9.48 -3.52 -2.69
N THR A 45 9.06 -2.64 -3.61
CA THR A 45 9.16 -2.90 -5.06
C THR A 45 10.61 -3.13 -5.47
N GLY A 46 11.53 -2.23 -5.04
CA GLY A 46 12.94 -2.36 -5.38
C GLY A 46 13.59 -3.59 -4.77
N LEU A 47 13.30 -3.86 -3.50
CA LEU A 47 13.87 -5.00 -2.77
C LEU A 47 13.34 -6.35 -3.29
N TRP A 48 12.03 -6.47 -3.53
CA TRP A 48 11.46 -7.68 -4.15
C TRP A 48 12.01 -7.91 -5.56
N THR A 49 12.16 -6.84 -6.36
CA THR A 49 12.77 -6.97 -7.70
C THR A 49 14.20 -7.48 -7.61
N ALA A 50 15.02 -6.90 -6.71
CA ALA A 50 16.38 -7.35 -6.48
C ALA A 50 16.44 -8.81 -6.00
N TYR A 51 15.58 -9.18 -5.05
CA TYR A 51 15.47 -10.53 -4.50
C TYR A 51 15.21 -11.56 -5.61
N TYR A 52 14.15 -11.36 -6.42
CA TYR A 52 13.82 -12.33 -7.46
C TYR A 52 14.83 -12.35 -8.61
N LEU A 53 15.44 -11.24 -8.95
CA LEU A 53 16.53 -11.20 -9.91
C LEU A 53 17.72 -12.06 -9.42
N LYS A 54 18.10 -11.93 -8.14
CA LYS A 54 19.20 -12.74 -7.56
C LYS A 54 18.83 -14.21 -7.40
N GLN A 55 17.56 -14.54 -7.16
CA GLN A 55 17.09 -15.93 -7.16
C GLN A 55 17.16 -16.57 -8.54
N LEU A 56 16.90 -15.80 -9.61
CA LEU A 56 16.85 -16.29 -10.98
C LEU A 56 18.21 -16.28 -11.68
N ASP A 57 19.04 -15.30 -11.35
CA ASP A 57 20.40 -15.15 -11.85
C ASP A 57 21.32 -14.54 -10.76
N PRO A 58 21.99 -15.39 -9.96
CA PRO A 58 22.92 -14.96 -8.91
C PRO A 58 24.12 -14.16 -9.42
N SER A 59 24.46 -14.23 -10.72
CA SER A 59 25.60 -13.53 -11.31
C SER A 59 25.38 -12.04 -11.52
N LEU A 60 24.12 -11.57 -11.53
CA LEU A 60 23.78 -10.18 -11.76
C LEU A 60 24.40 -9.26 -10.70
N ARG A 61 25.07 -8.20 -11.14
CA ARG A 61 25.54 -7.12 -10.29
C ARG A 61 24.42 -6.10 -10.17
N ILE A 62 23.83 -5.98 -8.99
CA ILE A 62 22.70 -5.12 -8.71
C ILE A 62 23.10 -4.10 -7.65
N ALA A 63 22.77 -2.82 -7.86
CA ALA A 63 22.89 -1.79 -6.85
C ALA A 63 21.56 -1.07 -6.66
N ILE A 64 21.24 -0.75 -5.40
CA ILE A 64 20.08 0.03 -5.00
C ILE A 64 20.56 1.35 -4.42
N VAL A 65 19.99 2.47 -4.87
CA VAL A 65 20.17 3.79 -4.25
C VAL A 65 18.88 4.24 -3.59
N GLU A 66 18.99 4.64 -2.33
CA GLU A 66 17.89 5.11 -1.49
C GLU A 66 18.19 6.51 -0.97
N ALA A 67 17.21 7.39 -1.06
CA ALA A 67 17.40 8.78 -0.65
C ALA A 67 17.61 8.93 0.87
N GLU A 68 16.96 8.10 1.66
CA GLU A 68 16.99 8.09 3.11
C GLU A 68 17.51 6.75 3.64
N VAL A 69 16.62 5.89 4.15
CA VAL A 69 16.92 4.52 4.58
C VAL A 69 15.93 3.54 3.97
N ALA A 70 16.30 2.28 3.85
CA ALA A 70 15.41 1.25 3.35
C ALA A 70 14.10 1.22 4.14
N GLY A 71 12.98 1.38 3.41
CA GLY A 71 11.65 1.45 3.98
C GLY A 71 11.19 2.84 4.43
N PHE A 72 11.96 3.90 4.25
CA PHE A 72 11.57 5.27 4.65
C PHE A 72 10.24 5.72 4.03
N GLY A 73 9.97 5.38 2.79
CA GLY A 73 8.74 5.70 2.09
C GLY A 73 7.52 4.91 2.61
N ALA A 74 6.53 4.68 1.74
CA ALA A 74 5.30 3.96 2.08
C ALA A 74 5.54 2.55 2.64
N SER A 75 6.67 1.91 2.30
CA SER A 75 6.98 0.53 2.72
C SER A 75 7.13 0.37 4.23
N GLY A 76 7.65 1.36 4.94
CA GLY A 76 7.76 1.32 6.41
C GLY A 76 6.70 2.14 7.14
N ARG A 77 5.72 2.69 6.41
CA ARG A 77 4.69 3.61 6.94
C ARG A 77 3.26 3.13 6.69
N ASN A 78 3.06 2.01 5.99
CA ASN A 78 1.74 1.49 5.65
C ASN A 78 1.01 0.90 6.87
N GLY A 79 -0.26 0.54 6.71
CA GLY A 79 -1.10 -0.03 7.77
C GLY A 79 -0.80 -1.49 8.12
N GLY A 80 0.20 -2.11 7.51
CA GLY A 80 0.61 -3.48 7.78
C GLY A 80 -0.31 -4.57 7.21
N TRP A 81 -1.05 -4.26 6.15
CA TRP A 81 -1.89 -5.23 5.45
C TRP A 81 -1.15 -5.85 4.27
N LEU A 82 -1.04 -7.16 4.28
CA LEU A 82 -0.58 -7.97 3.16
C LEU A 82 -1.79 -8.61 2.49
N LYS A 83 -2.28 -8.02 1.40
CA LYS A 83 -3.48 -8.47 0.69
C LYS A 83 -3.15 -9.33 -0.51
N GLY A 84 -3.96 -10.37 -0.73
CA GLY A 84 -3.99 -11.18 -1.94
C GLY A 84 -4.87 -10.57 -3.04
N SER A 85 -4.71 -9.27 -3.30
CA SER A 85 -5.49 -8.55 -4.33
C SER A 85 -4.76 -7.29 -4.79
N LEU A 86 -5.15 -6.74 -5.94
CA LEU A 86 -4.68 -5.45 -6.46
C LEU A 86 -5.81 -4.41 -6.41
N ALA A 87 -5.45 -3.13 -6.50
CA ALA A 87 -6.44 -2.12 -6.83
C ALA A 87 -6.92 -2.33 -8.27
N GLY A 88 -8.24 -2.39 -8.47
CA GLY A 88 -8.81 -2.59 -9.81
C GLY A 88 -8.64 -3.99 -10.41
N ASP A 89 -8.34 -5.01 -9.62
CA ASP A 89 -8.14 -6.39 -10.05
C ASP A 89 -9.34 -6.97 -10.83
N ASP A 90 -10.56 -6.69 -10.41
CA ASP A 90 -11.77 -7.12 -11.13
C ASP A 90 -11.73 -6.68 -12.62
N ALA A 91 -11.29 -5.45 -12.91
CA ALA A 91 -11.19 -4.93 -14.27
C ALA A 91 -10.08 -5.64 -15.07
N PHE A 92 -8.94 -5.90 -14.44
CA PHE A 92 -7.86 -6.65 -15.06
C PHE A 92 -8.27 -8.07 -15.38
N VAL A 93 -8.85 -8.78 -14.40
CA VAL A 93 -9.27 -10.17 -14.59
C VAL A 93 -10.43 -10.27 -15.58
N ALA A 94 -11.38 -9.34 -15.56
CA ALA A 94 -12.47 -9.31 -16.54
C ALA A 94 -11.99 -9.11 -17.98
N SER A 95 -10.83 -8.46 -18.19
CA SER A 95 -10.24 -8.28 -19.51
C SER A 95 -9.60 -9.56 -20.10
N LEU A 96 -9.37 -10.58 -19.26
CA LEU A 96 -8.83 -11.86 -19.67
C LEU A 96 -9.92 -12.77 -20.31
N PRO A 97 -9.53 -13.68 -21.20
CA PRO A 97 -10.41 -14.75 -21.62
C PRO A 97 -10.97 -15.53 -20.43
N ALA A 98 -12.23 -15.97 -20.51
CA ALA A 98 -12.92 -16.61 -19.38
C ALA A 98 -12.13 -17.77 -18.75
N GLY A 99 -11.50 -18.61 -19.58
CA GLY A 99 -10.69 -19.74 -19.10
C GLY A 99 -9.40 -19.38 -18.38
N GLN A 100 -8.99 -18.10 -18.38
CA GLN A 100 -7.76 -17.62 -17.69
C GLN A 100 -8.06 -16.88 -16.38
N ARG A 101 -9.33 -16.53 -16.13
CA ARG A 101 -9.72 -15.69 -14.98
C ARG A 101 -9.46 -16.36 -13.64
N HIS A 102 -9.78 -17.65 -13.55
CA HIS A 102 -9.53 -18.41 -12.33
C HIS A 102 -8.03 -18.42 -11.96
N ALA A 103 -7.16 -18.77 -12.91
CA ALA A 103 -5.72 -18.76 -12.68
C ALA A 103 -5.17 -17.36 -12.31
N ALA A 104 -5.78 -16.28 -12.82
CA ALA A 104 -5.42 -14.93 -12.42
C ALA A 104 -5.83 -14.63 -10.97
N TYR A 105 -7.01 -15.07 -10.52
CA TYR A 105 -7.41 -14.93 -9.12
C TYR A 105 -6.55 -15.80 -8.19
N GLU A 106 -6.24 -17.03 -8.56
CA GLU A 106 -5.31 -17.89 -7.80
C GLU A 106 -3.93 -17.21 -7.63
N LEU A 107 -3.42 -16.55 -8.70
CA LEU A 107 -2.18 -15.79 -8.65
C LEU A 107 -2.24 -14.64 -7.65
N LEU A 108 -3.38 -13.92 -7.61
CA LEU A 108 -3.58 -12.81 -6.68
C LEU A 108 -3.74 -13.31 -5.24
N HIS A 109 -4.61 -14.27 -5.00
CA HIS A 109 -4.85 -14.85 -3.67
C HIS A 109 -3.58 -15.48 -3.10
N GLY A 110 -2.77 -16.12 -3.95
CA GLY A 110 -1.49 -16.74 -3.61
C GLY A 110 -0.41 -15.77 -3.16
N ILE A 111 -0.56 -14.44 -3.31
CA ILE A 111 0.43 -13.44 -2.88
C ILE A 111 0.76 -13.62 -1.40
N VAL A 112 -0.25 -13.80 -0.54
CA VAL A 112 -0.08 -13.91 0.92
C VAL A 112 0.79 -15.10 1.29
N ASP A 113 0.49 -16.25 0.71
CA ASP A 113 1.23 -17.48 0.95
C ASP A 113 2.65 -17.40 0.41
N HIS A 114 2.83 -16.77 -0.74
CA HIS A 114 4.14 -16.60 -1.34
C HIS A 114 5.05 -15.69 -0.49
N VAL A 115 4.52 -14.58 0.02
CA VAL A 115 5.28 -13.72 0.94
C VAL A 115 5.58 -14.47 2.25
N ALA A 116 4.63 -15.24 2.79
CA ALA A 116 4.82 -16.02 3.99
C ALA A 116 5.93 -17.10 3.80
N GLN A 117 5.95 -17.77 2.65
CA GLN A 117 7.00 -18.74 2.31
C GLN A 117 8.38 -18.10 2.25
N VAL A 118 8.50 -16.95 1.56
CA VAL A 118 9.78 -16.23 1.46
C VAL A 118 10.24 -15.72 2.82
N THR A 119 9.35 -15.13 3.61
CA THR A 119 9.74 -14.62 4.94
C THR A 119 10.19 -15.74 5.88
N ALA A 120 9.55 -16.90 5.80
CA ALA A 120 9.96 -18.09 6.56
C ALA A 120 11.32 -18.63 6.06
N HIS A 121 11.52 -18.75 4.75
CA HIS A 121 12.77 -19.23 4.15
C HIS A 121 13.95 -18.31 4.49
N GLU A 122 13.77 -17.03 4.38
CA GLU A 122 14.80 -16.01 4.64
C GLU A 122 14.92 -15.61 6.12
N GLN A 123 14.14 -16.25 6.99
CA GLN A 123 14.11 -16.00 8.45
C GLN A 123 13.80 -14.54 8.80
N ILE A 124 12.89 -13.89 8.05
CA ILE A 124 12.45 -12.52 8.31
C ILE A 124 11.28 -12.54 9.29
N ASP A 125 11.56 -12.23 10.57
CA ASP A 125 10.51 -12.04 11.57
C ASP A 125 9.84 -10.68 11.39
N CYS A 126 8.77 -10.65 10.61
CA CYS A 126 7.91 -9.47 10.43
C CYS A 126 6.57 -9.58 11.14
N ALA A 127 6.43 -10.47 12.11
CA ALA A 127 5.20 -10.73 12.86
C ALA A 127 3.99 -11.06 11.93
N LEU A 128 4.25 -11.73 10.80
CA LEU A 128 3.22 -12.09 9.83
C LEU A 128 2.18 -13.02 10.48
N HIS A 129 0.91 -12.65 10.35
CA HIS A 129 -0.20 -13.44 10.86
C HIS A 129 -1.36 -13.46 9.84
N LYS A 130 -1.79 -14.67 9.45
CA LYS A 130 -2.85 -14.88 8.45
C LYS A 130 -4.23 -14.93 9.11
N GLY A 131 -4.72 -13.80 9.60
CA GLY A 131 -6.06 -13.69 10.19
C GLY A 131 -7.18 -13.36 9.18
N GLY A 132 -6.84 -13.15 7.91
CA GLY A 132 -7.80 -12.69 6.91
C GLY A 132 -8.11 -11.21 7.04
N VAL A 133 -9.24 -10.79 6.42
CA VAL A 133 -9.74 -9.40 6.48
C VAL A 133 -11.25 -9.37 6.63
N ILE A 134 -11.74 -8.44 7.45
CA ILE A 134 -13.17 -8.18 7.69
C ILE A 134 -13.52 -6.79 7.15
N PHE A 135 -14.46 -6.72 6.22
CA PHE A 135 -15.08 -5.47 5.75
C PHE A 135 -16.45 -5.36 6.39
N ALA A 136 -16.63 -4.45 7.36
CA ALA A 136 -17.82 -4.38 8.19
C ALA A 136 -18.74 -3.21 7.83
N ALA A 137 -20.03 -3.45 7.78
CA ALA A 137 -21.04 -2.42 7.89
C ALA A 137 -21.33 -2.22 9.38
N ALA A 138 -20.91 -1.08 9.97
CA ALA A 138 -20.77 -0.94 11.41
C ALA A 138 -21.12 0.44 11.97
N ARG A 139 -21.45 1.43 11.14
CA ARG A 139 -21.69 2.80 11.60
C ARG A 139 -23.03 3.40 11.16
N TYR A 140 -23.52 3.04 9.98
CA TYR A 140 -24.81 3.51 9.44
C TYR A 140 -25.31 2.58 8.32
N ASP A 141 -26.63 2.53 8.11
CA ASP A 141 -27.30 1.56 7.23
C ASP A 141 -26.82 1.58 5.76
N GLN A 142 -26.40 2.74 5.27
CA GLN A 142 -25.87 2.84 3.91
C GLN A 142 -24.64 1.97 3.67
N GLN A 143 -23.83 1.71 4.70
CA GLN A 143 -22.68 0.80 4.61
C GLN A 143 -23.14 -0.64 4.30
N LEU A 144 -24.27 -1.10 4.87
CA LEU A 144 -24.81 -2.42 4.55
C LEU A 144 -25.20 -2.54 3.07
N THR A 145 -25.83 -1.49 2.52
CA THR A 145 -26.20 -1.44 1.10
C THR A 145 -24.96 -1.54 0.20
N LEU A 146 -23.92 -0.77 0.52
CA LEU A 146 -22.66 -0.77 -0.24
C LEU A 146 -21.95 -2.14 -0.14
N LEU A 147 -21.99 -2.75 1.03
CA LEU A 147 -21.31 -4.03 1.27
C LEU A 147 -22.04 -5.19 0.56
N ARG A 148 -23.38 -5.20 0.55
CA ARG A 148 -24.17 -6.17 -0.22
C ARG A 148 -23.91 -6.05 -1.72
N ALA A 149 -23.88 -4.83 -2.24
CA ALA A 149 -23.52 -4.59 -3.64
C ALA A 149 -22.10 -5.08 -3.97
N THR A 150 -21.17 -4.96 -3.02
CA THR A 150 -19.80 -5.51 -3.17
C THR A 150 -19.83 -7.03 -3.20
N MET A 151 -20.57 -7.68 -2.30
CA MET A 151 -20.70 -9.16 -2.29
C MET A 151 -21.31 -9.69 -3.60
N ASP A 152 -22.35 -9.02 -4.12
CA ASP A 152 -22.95 -9.39 -5.40
C ASP A 152 -21.98 -9.21 -6.58
N ARG A 153 -21.11 -8.21 -6.52
CA ARG A 153 -20.06 -8.01 -7.53
C ARG A 153 -19.02 -9.13 -7.46
N LEU A 154 -18.56 -9.49 -6.28
CA LEU A 154 -17.60 -10.58 -6.06
C LEU A 154 -18.15 -11.92 -6.57
N ARG A 155 -19.40 -12.24 -6.24
CA ARG A 155 -20.07 -13.46 -6.76
C ARG A 155 -20.17 -13.46 -8.29
N ARG A 156 -20.51 -12.32 -8.90
CA ARG A 156 -20.54 -12.19 -10.38
C ARG A 156 -19.16 -12.29 -11.00
N ALA A 157 -18.11 -11.92 -10.30
CA ALA A 157 -16.73 -12.09 -10.73
C ALA A 157 -16.26 -13.55 -10.66
N GLY A 158 -17.03 -14.44 -10.01
CA GLY A 158 -16.75 -15.88 -9.91
C GLY A 158 -16.09 -16.30 -8.61
N HIS A 159 -16.01 -15.41 -7.62
CA HIS A 159 -15.50 -15.77 -6.29
C HIS A 159 -16.51 -16.64 -5.53
N THR A 160 -15.98 -17.59 -4.78
CA THR A 160 -16.74 -18.53 -3.95
C THR A 160 -16.84 -18.05 -2.49
N GLU A 161 -17.51 -18.81 -1.64
CA GLU A 161 -17.56 -18.54 -0.20
C GLU A 161 -16.23 -18.85 0.49
N ASP A 162 -15.35 -19.64 -0.11
CA ASP A 162 -13.99 -19.85 0.38
C ASP A 162 -13.12 -18.60 0.16
N ASP A 163 -13.45 -17.77 -0.85
CA ASP A 163 -12.74 -16.52 -1.10
C ASP A 163 -13.33 -15.35 -0.31
N TYR A 164 -14.68 -15.23 -0.32
CA TYR A 164 -15.41 -14.14 0.32
C TYR A 164 -16.72 -14.67 0.93
N ARG A 165 -16.78 -14.69 2.26
CA ARG A 165 -17.93 -15.16 3.02
C ARG A 165 -18.68 -13.99 3.63
N TRP A 166 -20.02 -14.04 3.58
CA TRP A 166 -20.88 -13.12 4.33
C TRP A 166 -20.89 -13.52 5.79
N LEU A 167 -20.70 -12.55 6.69
CA LEU A 167 -20.92 -12.69 8.13
C LEU A 167 -22.19 -11.92 8.49
N ASP A 168 -23.12 -12.57 9.16
CA ASP A 168 -24.25 -11.90 9.76
C ASP A 168 -23.81 -11.09 11.00
N PRO A 169 -24.72 -10.26 11.61
CA PRO A 169 -24.36 -9.45 12.78
C PRO A 169 -23.83 -10.27 13.97
N HIS A 170 -24.34 -11.48 14.18
CA HIS A 170 -23.92 -12.35 15.28
C HIS A 170 -22.54 -12.96 15.00
N GLU A 171 -22.32 -13.45 13.79
CA GLU A 171 -21.02 -13.93 13.34
C GLU A 171 -19.96 -12.82 13.36
N LEU A 172 -20.30 -11.61 12.88
CA LEU A 172 -19.41 -10.47 12.98
C LEU A 172 -19.00 -10.17 14.43
N ALA A 173 -19.96 -10.20 15.37
CA ALA A 173 -19.68 -9.93 16.78
C ALA A 173 -18.76 -10.97 17.44
N SER A 174 -18.69 -12.21 16.91
CA SER A 174 -17.75 -13.23 17.38
C SER A 174 -16.29 -12.95 16.96
N HIS A 175 -16.09 -12.23 15.84
CA HIS A 175 -14.78 -11.85 15.35
C HIS A 175 -14.37 -10.44 15.78
N MET A 176 -15.32 -9.47 15.71
CA MET A 176 -15.07 -8.06 15.95
C MET A 176 -16.33 -7.38 16.48
N ARG A 177 -16.26 -6.78 17.67
CA ARG A 177 -17.37 -6.10 18.30
C ARG A 177 -17.31 -4.60 18.02
N VAL A 178 -18.13 -4.17 17.08
CA VAL A 178 -18.24 -2.78 16.64
C VAL A 178 -19.52 -2.15 17.21
N ARG A 179 -19.61 -0.82 17.15
CA ARG A 179 -20.75 -0.04 17.69
C ARG A 179 -22.11 -0.55 17.21
N ASN A 180 -22.27 -0.79 15.91
CA ASN A 180 -23.53 -1.17 15.27
C ASN A 180 -23.27 -2.26 14.22
N PRO A 181 -23.21 -3.53 14.63
CA PRO A 181 -22.91 -4.63 13.70
C PRO A 181 -24.11 -4.88 12.78
N LEU A 182 -23.98 -4.55 11.49
CA LEU A 182 -25.03 -4.75 10.48
C LEU A 182 -24.73 -5.96 9.57
N GLY A 183 -23.48 -6.42 9.53
CA GLY A 183 -22.96 -7.51 8.75
C GLY A 183 -21.57 -7.23 8.20
N ALA A 184 -20.92 -8.24 7.64
CA ALA A 184 -19.58 -8.09 7.09
C ALA A 184 -19.31 -9.03 5.92
N ILE A 185 -18.22 -8.76 5.18
CA ILE A 185 -17.57 -9.70 4.28
C ILE A 185 -16.26 -10.09 4.92
N TYR A 186 -16.01 -11.38 5.07
CA TYR A 186 -14.72 -11.94 5.45
C TYR A 186 -14.02 -12.54 4.23
N SER A 187 -12.69 -12.34 4.15
CA SER A 187 -11.84 -13.03 3.19
C SER A 187 -10.58 -13.55 3.88
N PRO A 188 -10.13 -14.79 3.62
CA PRO A 188 -8.90 -15.34 4.16
C PRO A 188 -7.65 -14.77 3.46
N HIS A 189 -7.78 -14.12 2.32
CA HIS A 189 -6.68 -13.69 1.44
C HIS A 189 -6.01 -12.39 1.94
N CYS A 190 -5.74 -12.33 3.26
CA CYS A 190 -5.03 -11.21 3.87
C CYS A 190 -4.25 -11.67 5.10
N ALA A 191 -3.13 -11.01 5.35
CA ALA A 191 -2.37 -11.14 6.58
C ALA A 191 -2.03 -9.77 7.14
N VAL A 192 -1.73 -9.69 8.43
CA VAL A 192 -1.15 -8.50 9.06
C VAL A 192 0.34 -8.71 9.29
N ILE A 193 1.11 -7.64 9.21
CA ILE A 193 2.57 -7.66 9.38
C ILE A 193 3.06 -6.43 10.13
N ASN A 194 4.31 -6.46 10.59
CA ASN A 194 5.10 -5.27 10.88
C ASN A 194 5.86 -4.85 9.62
N PRO A 195 5.46 -3.76 8.95
CA PRO A 195 6.03 -3.36 7.66
C PRO A 195 7.52 -3.02 7.72
N ALA A 196 7.96 -2.37 8.80
CA ALA A 196 9.37 -1.97 8.91
C ALA A 196 10.28 -3.19 9.08
N ARG A 197 9.85 -4.20 9.83
CA ARG A 197 10.60 -5.47 9.96
C ARG A 197 10.68 -6.20 8.61
N LEU A 198 9.59 -6.25 7.85
CA LEU A 198 9.61 -6.89 6.54
C LEU A 198 10.56 -6.17 5.58
N VAL A 199 10.46 -4.84 5.44
CA VAL A 199 11.29 -4.11 4.46
C VAL A 199 12.77 -4.11 4.85
N ARG A 200 13.10 -4.00 6.14
CA ARG A 200 14.49 -4.07 6.62
C ARG A 200 15.05 -5.48 6.49
N GLY A 201 14.28 -6.51 6.83
CA GLY A 201 14.68 -7.91 6.65
C GLY A 201 14.93 -8.26 5.19
N LEU A 202 14.10 -7.76 4.26
CA LEU A 202 14.34 -7.92 2.82
C LEU A 202 15.62 -7.20 2.39
N ALA A 203 15.90 -6.00 2.89
CA ALA A 203 17.12 -5.29 2.58
C ALA A 203 18.37 -6.08 3.04
N ASP A 204 18.35 -6.61 4.25
CA ASP A 204 19.42 -7.45 4.78
C ASP A 204 19.57 -8.75 3.96
N THR A 205 18.47 -9.33 3.50
CA THR A 205 18.47 -10.53 2.67
C THR A 205 19.14 -10.30 1.31
N VAL A 206 18.74 -9.25 0.59
CA VAL A 206 19.34 -8.99 -0.74
C VAL A 206 20.81 -8.57 -0.64
N GLU A 207 21.21 -7.92 0.47
CA GLU A 207 22.63 -7.65 0.74
C GLU A 207 23.43 -8.97 0.92
N ARG A 208 22.90 -9.92 1.69
CA ARG A 208 23.52 -11.26 1.82
C ARG A 208 23.65 -11.98 0.46
N GLN A 209 22.77 -11.68 -0.48
CA GLN A 209 22.82 -12.18 -1.86
C GLN A 209 23.75 -11.39 -2.78
N GLY A 210 24.48 -10.39 -2.24
CA GLY A 210 25.47 -9.60 -2.99
C GLY A 210 24.90 -8.37 -3.69
N VAL A 211 23.71 -7.90 -3.34
CA VAL A 211 23.20 -6.61 -3.80
C VAL A 211 23.82 -5.49 -2.98
N MET A 212 24.34 -4.46 -3.65
CA MET A 212 24.84 -3.25 -2.98
C MET A 212 23.66 -2.32 -2.66
N ILE A 213 23.51 -1.88 -1.43
CA ILE A 213 22.50 -0.90 -1.03
C ILE A 213 23.19 0.35 -0.51
N PHE A 214 22.92 1.48 -1.14
CA PHE A 214 23.43 2.80 -0.76
C PHE A 214 22.27 3.64 -0.20
N GLU A 215 22.26 3.88 1.11
CA GLU A 215 21.30 4.76 1.79
C GLU A 215 21.82 6.20 1.83
N ARG A 216 20.96 7.18 2.12
CA ARG A 216 21.30 8.62 2.11
C ARG A 216 21.94 9.07 0.80
N SER A 217 21.44 8.54 -0.31
CA SER A 217 21.98 8.75 -1.66
C SER A 217 20.87 9.23 -2.61
N PRO A 218 20.29 10.44 -2.38
CA PRO A 218 19.20 10.96 -3.20
C PRO A 218 19.65 11.15 -4.65
N VAL A 219 18.89 10.58 -5.59
CA VAL A 219 19.13 10.73 -7.02
C VAL A 219 18.82 12.15 -7.45
N ARG A 220 19.78 12.82 -8.07
CA ARG A 220 19.69 14.19 -8.59
C ARG A 220 19.40 14.25 -10.08
N ALA A 221 19.92 13.29 -10.85
CA ALA A 221 19.74 13.24 -12.28
C ALA A 221 19.79 11.81 -12.83
N LEU A 222 19.16 11.64 -14.00
CA LEU A 222 19.26 10.44 -14.84
C LEU A 222 19.77 10.87 -16.21
N HIS A 223 20.94 10.39 -16.59
CA HIS A 223 21.57 10.72 -17.88
C HIS A 223 21.88 9.44 -18.68
N GLY A 224 20.91 9.02 -19.50
CA GLY A 224 21.00 7.75 -20.22
C GLY A 224 21.12 6.58 -19.24
N PRO A 225 22.20 5.78 -19.29
CA PRO A 225 22.39 4.62 -18.41
C PRO A 225 22.91 4.99 -17.01
N ARG A 226 23.00 6.28 -16.64
CA ARG A 226 23.63 6.74 -15.42
C ARG A 226 22.62 7.31 -14.42
N VAL A 227 22.74 6.88 -13.18
CA VAL A 227 22.03 7.39 -12.00
C VAL A 227 23.02 8.23 -11.19
N ILE A 228 22.76 9.51 -11.04
CA ILE A 228 23.68 10.49 -10.44
C ILE A 228 23.14 10.95 -9.08
N THR A 229 23.97 10.86 -8.05
CA THR A 229 23.75 11.42 -6.72
C THR A 229 24.64 12.63 -6.46
N ALA A 230 24.79 13.08 -5.21
CA ALA A 230 25.70 14.17 -4.89
C ALA A 230 27.19 13.74 -4.99
N ASP A 231 27.48 12.55 -4.46
CA ASP A 231 28.84 12.11 -4.17
C ASP A 231 29.24 10.88 -4.97
N GLY A 232 28.33 10.37 -5.83
CA GLY A 232 28.60 9.17 -6.63
C GLY A 232 27.66 8.96 -7.79
N GLU A 233 28.02 8.00 -8.62
CA GLU A 233 27.32 7.64 -9.85
C GLU A 233 27.21 6.11 -10.00
N LEU A 234 26.03 5.61 -10.43
CA LEU A 234 25.87 4.25 -10.93
C LEU A 234 25.72 4.28 -12.45
N SER A 235 26.53 3.52 -13.15
CA SER A 235 26.33 3.20 -14.57
C SER A 235 25.72 1.81 -14.71
N ALA A 236 24.58 1.68 -15.38
CA ALA A 236 23.85 0.42 -15.46
C ALA A 236 23.20 0.21 -16.83
N ARG A 237 23.13 -1.03 -17.30
CA ARG A 237 22.42 -1.39 -18.52
C ARG A 237 20.90 -1.18 -18.38
N LEU A 238 20.37 -1.38 -17.19
CA LEU A 238 18.94 -1.22 -16.86
C LEU A 238 18.78 -0.39 -15.60
N ILE A 239 17.88 0.59 -15.62
CA ILE A 239 17.47 1.38 -14.46
C ILE A 239 16.05 1.00 -14.07
N VAL A 240 15.82 0.76 -12.77
CA VAL A 240 14.51 0.40 -12.21
C VAL A 240 14.08 1.45 -11.18
N PRO A 241 13.35 2.51 -11.58
CA PRO A 241 12.67 3.40 -10.64
C PRO A 241 11.59 2.66 -9.85
N ALA A 242 11.81 2.46 -8.54
CA ALA A 242 10.95 1.76 -7.61
C ALA A 242 10.52 2.66 -6.44
N VAL A 243 10.15 3.91 -6.76
CA VAL A 243 9.94 5.00 -5.80
C VAL A 243 8.47 5.36 -5.60
N GLU A 244 7.55 4.62 -6.15
CA GLU A 244 6.09 4.69 -5.97
C GLU A 244 5.55 6.13 -6.01
N GLY A 245 5.01 6.68 -4.92
CA GLY A 245 4.47 8.04 -4.85
C GLY A 245 5.50 9.16 -5.10
N TYR A 246 6.78 8.83 -5.12
CA TYR A 246 7.87 9.78 -5.42
C TYR A 246 8.30 9.74 -6.90
N LEU A 247 7.62 8.95 -7.74
CA LEU A 247 8.00 8.76 -9.15
C LEU A 247 8.06 10.09 -9.92
N GLY A 248 7.17 11.02 -9.58
CA GLY A 248 7.12 12.35 -10.19
C GLY A 248 8.35 13.24 -9.94
N ASN A 249 9.19 12.89 -8.96
CA ASN A 249 10.43 13.60 -8.67
C ASN A 249 11.56 13.22 -9.65
N LEU A 250 11.41 12.11 -10.38
CA LEU A 250 12.39 11.67 -11.36
C LEU A 250 12.13 12.29 -12.74
N PRO A 251 13.18 12.74 -13.44
CA PRO A 251 13.06 13.38 -14.75
C PRO A 251 12.27 12.53 -15.76
N GLY A 252 11.27 13.12 -16.40
CA GLY A 252 10.45 12.47 -17.42
C GLY A 252 9.39 11.49 -16.92
N LEU A 253 9.26 11.30 -15.59
CA LEU A 253 8.33 10.35 -14.97
C LEU A 253 7.20 11.03 -14.17
N SER A 254 7.06 12.35 -14.27
CA SER A 254 5.97 13.09 -13.61
C SER A 254 4.59 12.79 -14.22
N GLY A 255 3.55 12.85 -13.41
CA GLY A 255 2.15 12.69 -13.81
C GLY A 255 1.67 11.25 -14.02
N TYR A 256 2.50 10.23 -13.86
CA TYR A 256 2.06 8.83 -13.92
C TYR A 256 1.50 8.34 -12.58
N HIS A 257 2.07 8.79 -11.48
CA HIS A 257 1.55 8.52 -10.13
C HIS A 257 1.16 9.83 -9.45
N LEU A 258 -0.05 9.86 -8.89
CA LEU A 258 -0.51 10.96 -8.04
C LEU A 258 -0.11 10.64 -6.59
N PRO A 259 0.68 11.49 -5.91
CA PRO A 259 1.12 11.24 -4.54
C PRO A 259 0.01 11.59 -3.55
N VAL A 260 -0.71 10.57 -3.09
CA VAL A 260 -1.78 10.69 -2.09
C VAL A 260 -1.28 10.26 -0.73
N GLN A 261 -1.60 11.01 0.32
CA GLN A 261 -1.22 10.66 1.68
C GLN A 261 -2.22 9.66 2.27
N SER A 262 -1.71 8.77 3.11
CA SER A 262 -2.48 7.95 4.03
C SER A 262 -2.02 8.24 5.45
N LEU A 263 -2.95 8.44 6.37
CA LEU A 263 -2.67 8.85 7.75
C LEU A 263 -3.13 7.76 8.72
N ILE A 264 -2.29 7.49 9.71
CA ILE A 264 -2.42 6.37 10.63
C ILE A 264 -2.19 6.85 12.05
N VAL A 265 -2.93 6.29 12.99
CA VAL A 265 -2.73 6.44 14.43
C VAL A 265 -2.55 5.07 15.08
N ALA A 266 -1.84 5.01 16.20
CA ALA A 266 -1.75 3.82 17.01
C ALA A 266 -1.93 4.18 18.50
N THR A 267 -2.67 3.33 19.20
CA THR A 267 -2.88 3.47 20.64
C THR A 267 -1.63 3.03 21.43
N GLU A 268 -1.63 3.29 22.72
CA GLU A 268 -0.84 2.49 23.66
C GLU A 268 -1.23 1.02 23.56
N ALA A 269 -0.41 0.11 24.12
CA ALA A 269 -0.77 -1.29 24.21
C ALA A 269 -2.07 -1.43 25.03
N LEU A 270 -3.06 -2.11 24.47
CA LEU A 270 -4.36 -2.33 25.14
C LEU A 270 -4.27 -3.53 26.08
N SER A 271 -5.02 -3.46 27.15
CA SER A 271 -5.12 -4.57 28.11
C SER A 271 -5.86 -5.78 27.51
N PRO A 272 -5.65 -7.00 28.04
CA PRO A 272 -6.41 -8.17 27.62
C PRO A 272 -7.93 -7.99 27.72
N ALA A 273 -8.41 -7.28 28.74
CA ALA A 273 -9.84 -6.99 28.92
C ALA A 273 -10.39 -6.09 27.79
N GLN A 274 -9.64 -5.07 27.38
CA GLN A 274 -10.06 -4.23 26.24
C GLN A 274 -10.07 -5.04 24.92
N TRP A 275 -9.11 -5.93 24.71
CA TRP A 275 -9.11 -6.81 23.54
C TRP A 275 -10.23 -7.82 23.57
N GLU A 276 -10.56 -8.36 24.77
CA GLU A 276 -11.74 -9.23 24.91
C GLU A 276 -13.01 -8.51 24.55
N GLU A 277 -13.17 -7.24 24.92
CA GLU A 277 -14.32 -6.41 24.57
C GLU A 277 -14.35 -6.02 23.08
N ILE A 278 -13.20 -5.76 22.44
CA ILE A 278 -13.10 -5.43 21.01
C ILE A 278 -13.24 -6.67 20.13
N GLY A 279 -12.75 -7.83 20.57
CA GLY A 279 -12.55 -9.02 19.76
C GLY A 279 -11.22 -8.99 19.05
N LEU A 280 -11.16 -9.40 17.77
CA LEU A 280 -9.94 -9.48 16.94
C LEU A 280 -8.90 -10.46 17.53
N ALA A 281 -9.35 -11.57 18.14
CA ALA A 281 -8.48 -12.57 18.73
C ALA A 281 -7.53 -13.19 17.67
N ASP A 282 -8.07 -13.52 16.50
CA ASP A 282 -7.31 -14.06 15.36
C ASP A 282 -6.61 -12.97 14.54
N ARG A 283 -6.53 -11.74 15.06
CA ARG A 283 -5.85 -10.61 14.44
C ARG A 283 -6.16 -10.42 12.94
N PRO A 284 -7.43 -10.49 12.48
CA PRO A 284 -7.74 -10.12 11.13
C PRO A 284 -7.44 -8.64 10.90
N ALA A 285 -7.08 -8.30 9.67
CA ALA A 285 -7.18 -6.93 9.20
C ALA A 285 -8.66 -6.53 9.15
N PHE A 286 -9.00 -5.25 9.34
CA PHE A 286 -10.40 -4.83 9.26
C PHE A 286 -10.57 -3.44 8.65
N SER A 287 -11.71 -3.22 8.00
CA SER A 287 -12.15 -1.94 7.45
C SER A 287 -13.65 -1.78 7.68
N ASP A 288 -14.13 -0.55 7.80
CA ASP A 288 -15.54 -0.30 7.63
C ASP A 288 -15.88 -0.05 6.16
N ALA A 289 -17.13 -0.31 5.78
CA ALA A 289 -17.63 -0.12 4.42
C ALA A 289 -17.93 1.35 4.08
N GLY A 290 -17.24 2.29 4.71
CA GLY A 290 -17.37 3.72 4.48
C GLY A 290 -16.56 4.22 3.27
N ARG A 291 -16.95 5.38 2.75
CA ARG A 291 -16.24 6.01 1.62
C ARG A 291 -14.85 6.54 1.99
N PHE A 292 -14.64 6.89 3.26
CA PHE A 292 -13.32 7.25 3.78
C PHE A 292 -12.46 6.02 4.02
N ILE A 293 -12.33 5.15 3.13
CA ILE A 293 -11.52 3.91 3.20
C ILE A 293 -10.69 3.84 4.47
N THR A 294 -11.26 3.27 5.53
CA THR A 294 -10.56 2.99 6.78
C THR A 294 -9.81 1.67 6.67
N TYR A 295 -8.85 1.47 7.53
CA TYR A 295 -8.17 0.19 7.69
C TYR A 295 -7.56 0.11 9.07
N GLY A 296 -7.56 -1.07 9.66
CA GLY A 296 -6.98 -1.26 10.97
C GLY A 296 -6.52 -2.69 11.20
N GLN A 297 -5.76 -2.87 12.28
CA GLN A 297 -5.30 -4.15 12.75
C GLN A 297 -4.94 -4.10 14.24
N ARG A 298 -4.95 -5.26 14.89
CA ARG A 298 -4.26 -5.49 16.16
C ARG A 298 -2.81 -5.83 15.87
N SER A 299 -1.87 -4.98 16.31
CA SER A 299 -0.43 -5.25 16.15
C SER A 299 0.04 -6.41 17.05
N ALA A 300 1.23 -6.92 16.78
CA ALA A 300 1.81 -8.02 17.59
C ALA A 300 2.12 -7.63 19.04
N ASP A 301 2.24 -6.33 19.31
CA ASP A 301 2.43 -5.73 20.64
C ASP A 301 1.13 -5.14 21.22
N ASP A 302 -0.01 -5.68 20.81
CA ASP A 302 -1.34 -5.40 21.35
C ASP A 302 -1.80 -3.94 21.27
N ARG A 303 -1.44 -3.24 20.17
CA ARG A 303 -1.94 -1.89 19.90
C ARG A 303 -3.03 -1.93 18.83
N MET A 304 -4.02 -1.05 18.96
CA MET A 304 -4.90 -0.74 17.86
C MET A 304 -4.18 0.19 16.89
N VAL A 305 -3.92 -0.29 15.68
CA VAL A 305 -3.42 0.53 14.56
C VAL A 305 -4.58 0.84 13.64
N PHE A 306 -4.85 2.12 13.40
CA PHE A 306 -6.02 2.55 12.63
C PHE A 306 -5.65 3.68 11.66
N GLY A 307 -6.01 3.52 10.43
CA GLY A 307 -5.75 4.50 9.38
C GLY A 307 -6.97 4.78 8.52
N ALA A 308 -6.89 5.89 7.81
CA ALA A 308 -7.82 6.20 6.74
C ALA A 308 -7.10 6.99 5.64
N ARG A 309 -7.64 6.94 4.41
CA ARG A 309 -7.12 7.75 3.29
C ARG A 309 -7.02 9.21 3.71
N GLY A 310 -5.87 9.80 3.42
CA GLY A 310 -5.54 11.17 3.79
C GLY A 310 -5.84 12.18 2.68
N ALA A 311 -5.03 13.23 2.62
CA ALA A 311 -5.18 14.33 1.70
C ALA A 311 -4.33 14.16 0.43
N TYR A 312 -4.67 14.93 -0.58
CA TYR A 312 -3.81 15.22 -1.72
C TYR A 312 -3.38 16.70 -1.65
N ARG A 313 -2.08 16.95 -1.77
CA ARG A 313 -1.54 18.32 -1.78
C ARG A 313 -1.45 18.84 -3.20
N PHE A 314 -1.87 20.09 -3.39
CA PHE A 314 -1.72 20.82 -4.66
C PHE A 314 -0.25 20.78 -5.15
N GLY A 315 -0.08 20.58 -6.44
CA GLY A 315 1.23 20.51 -7.09
C GLY A 315 1.86 19.12 -7.10
N ALA A 316 1.09 18.06 -6.81
CA ALA A 316 1.53 16.66 -6.87
C ALA A 316 2.84 16.41 -6.10
N ARG A 317 2.98 17.03 -4.92
CA ARG A 317 4.19 16.89 -4.08
C ARG A 317 4.03 15.77 -3.06
N PRO A 318 4.93 14.77 -3.06
CA PRO A 318 4.95 13.78 -1.99
C PRO A 318 5.28 14.44 -0.65
N ARG A 319 4.85 13.81 0.44
CA ARG A 319 5.06 14.29 1.80
C ARG A 319 5.65 13.17 2.66
N SER A 320 6.63 13.51 3.48
CA SER A 320 7.26 12.60 4.44
C SER A 320 7.28 13.13 5.87
N ASP A 321 6.99 14.41 6.06
CA ASP A 321 6.93 15.11 7.34
C ASP A 321 5.49 15.22 7.83
N PHE A 322 5.21 14.72 9.01
CA PHE A 322 3.90 14.75 9.65
C PHE A 322 4.08 15.15 11.11
N ASP A 323 3.32 16.14 11.56
CA ASP A 323 3.26 16.50 12.98
C ASP A 323 2.33 15.53 13.71
N PRO A 324 2.82 14.65 14.60
CA PRO A 324 1.97 13.70 15.32
C PRO A 324 0.87 14.34 16.17
N ALA A 325 1.05 15.60 16.58
CA ALA A 325 0.06 16.38 17.32
C ALA A 325 -0.92 17.14 16.40
N GLY A 326 -0.71 17.08 15.08
CA GLY A 326 -1.49 17.84 14.10
C GLY A 326 -2.96 17.40 14.04
N ALA A 327 -3.86 18.38 13.89
CA ALA A 327 -5.31 18.14 13.76
C ALA A 327 -5.69 17.24 12.56
N GLU A 328 -4.77 17.06 11.62
CA GLU A 328 -4.98 16.15 10.48
C GLU A 328 -5.21 14.68 10.92
N PHE A 329 -4.84 14.30 12.14
CA PHE A 329 -5.06 12.96 12.69
C PHE A 329 -6.40 12.82 13.45
N ASP A 330 -7.10 13.91 13.76
CA ASP A 330 -8.32 13.88 14.60
C ASP A 330 -9.45 13.09 13.95
N LEU A 331 -9.60 13.16 12.62
CA LEU A 331 -10.57 12.32 11.91
C LEU A 331 -10.31 10.82 12.15
N ARG A 332 -9.04 10.38 12.21
CA ARG A 332 -8.69 8.96 12.43
C ARG A 332 -9.01 8.52 13.84
N LYS A 333 -8.72 9.36 14.82
CA LYS A 333 -9.10 9.14 16.22
C LYS A 333 -10.62 9.05 16.38
N ALA A 334 -11.35 9.99 15.75
CA ALA A 334 -12.81 10.01 15.79
C ALA A 334 -13.44 8.78 15.11
N LEU A 335 -12.96 8.37 13.95
CA LEU A 335 -13.43 7.17 13.26
C LEU A 335 -13.13 5.89 14.04
N MET A 336 -11.96 5.81 14.66
CA MET A 336 -11.56 4.66 15.49
C MET A 336 -12.47 4.51 16.71
N THR A 337 -12.72 5.59 17.46
CA THR A 337 -13.58 5.56 18.64
C THR A 337 -15.07 5.45 18.28
N ASP A 338 -15.46 5.89 17.10
CA ASP A 338 -16.82 5.66 16.59
C ASP A 338 -17.04 4.19 16.25
N LEU A 339 -16.06 3.52 15.67
CA LEU A 339 -16.13 2.10 15.36
C LEU A 339 -16.03 1.25 16.65
N PHE A 340 -15.11 1.60 17.54
CA PHE A 340 -14.84 0.90 18.80
C PHE A 340 -14.98 1.85 19.99
N PRO A 341 -16.19 1.99 20.57
CA PRO A 341 -16.44 2.88 21.72
C PRO A 341 -15.57 2.58 22.96
N THR A 342 -15.17 1.35 23.16
CA THR A 342 -14.21 0.90 24.21
C THR A 342 -12.89 1.67 24.16
N LEU A 343 -12.52 2.21 23.02
CA LEU A 343 -11.29 3.01 22.86
C LEU A 343 -11.46 4.47 23.26
N GLN A 344 -12.64 4.88 23.74
CA GLN A 344 -12.84 6.25 24.24
C GLN A 344 -11.92 6.54 25.42
N GLY A 345 -11.12 7.61 25.33
CA GLY A 345 -10.14 7.96 26.36
C GLY A 345 -8.79 7.20 26.28
N THR A 346 -8.68 6.20 25.43
CA THR A 346 -7.39 5.50 25.20
C THR A 346 -6.38 6.45 24.56
N ARG A 347 -5.14 6.45 25.09
CA ARG A 347 -4.09 7.32 24.61
C ARG A 347 -3.57 6.87 23.26
N VAL A 348 -3.56 7.78 22.28
CA VAL A 348 -2.84 7.61 21.02
C VAL A 348 -1.38 7.98 21.23
N THR A 349 -0.47 7.03 21.05
CA THR A 349 0.96 7.20 21.28
C THR A 349 1.74 7.53 20.02
N HIS A 350 1.23 7.11 18.84
CA HIS A 350 1.86 7.35 17.56
C HIS A 350 0.84 7.86 16.55
N ALA A 351 1.27 8.82 15.75
CA ALA A 351 0.52 9.31 14.59
C ALA A 351 1.51 9.62 13.47
N TRP A 352 1.27 9.07 12.29
CA TRP A 352 2.18 9.23 11.16
C TRP A 352 1.44 9.14 9.84
N GLY A 353 2.13 9.46 8.76
CA GLY A 353 1.61 9.30 7.41
C GLY A 353 2.63 8.76 6.44
N GLY A 354 2.14 8.34 5.28
CA GLY A 354 2.96 7.90 4.16
C GLY A 354 2.37 8.36 2.84
N THR A 355 3.22 8.58 1.85
CA THR A 355 2.80 8.91 0.50
C THR A 355 2.75 7.65 -0.35
N MET A 356 1.59 7.34 -0.90
CA MET A 356 1.39 6.28 -1.88
C MET A 356 1.17 6.87 -3.27
N GLY A 357 1.56 6.13 -4.32
CA GLY A 357 1.31 6.49 -5.70
C GLY A 357 -0.04 5.94 -6.17
N MET A 358 -0.87 6.81 -6.68
CA MET A 358 -2.13 6.43 -7.29
C MET A 358 -2.02 6.58 -8.80
N SER A 359 -2.08 5.47 -9.54
CA SER A 359 -2.16 5.48 -10.99
C SER A 359 -3.53 5.98 -11.45
N ARG A 360 -3.60 6.54 -12.65
CA ARG A 360 -4.89 6.92 -13.24
C ARG A 360 -5.75 5.67 -13.43
N ARG A 361 -7.02 5.72 -13.01
CA ARG A 361 -7.98 4.61 -13.00
C ARG A 361 -7.64 3.45 -12.08
N PHE A 362 -6.86 3.68 -11.01
CA PHE A 362 -6.44 2.62 -10.10
C PHE A 362 -5.87 1.40 -10.84
N ALA A 363 -5.05 1.64 -11.87
CA ALA A 363 -4.45 0.59 -12.70
C ALA A 363 -2.96 0.42 -12.34
N PRO A 364 -2.61 -0.34 -11.29
CA PRO A 364 -1.23 -0.66 -11.00
C PRO A 364 -0.60 -1.38 -12.20
N HIS A 365 0.69 -1.16 -12.40
CA HIS A 365 1.34 -1.55 -13.64
C HIS A 365 2.78 -1.98 -13.47
N VAL A 366 3.22 -2.80 -14.42
CA VAL A 366 4.62 -3.17 -14.65
C VAL A 366 4.97 -2.76 -16.07
N VAL A 367 6.03 -1.97 -16.21
CA VAL A 367 6.55 -1.50 -17.50
C VAL A 367 7.96 -2.04 -17.69
N HIS A 368 8.25 -2.62 -18.84
CA HIS A 368 9.61 -2.96 -19.26
C HIS A 368 9.87 -2.38 -20.66
N ASP A 369 10.72 -1.36 -20.72
CA ASP A 369 11.19 -0.72 -21.94
C ASP A 369 12.64 -1.10 -22.19
N ALA A 370 12.86 -2.27 -22.79
CA ALA A 370 14.19 -2.80 -23.07
C ALA A 370 15.01 -1.85 -23.96
N ARG A 371 14.38 -1.11 -24.88
CA ARG A 371 15.07 -0.18 -25.78
C ARG A 371 15.68 1.02 -25.06
N ARG A 372 15.04 1.45 -23.96
CA ARG A 372 15.50 2.57 -23.14
C ARG A 372 16.29 2.13 -21.91
N GLY A 373 16.41 0.83 -21.66
CA GLY A 373 17.00 0.32 -20.44
C GLY A 373 16.23 0.78 -19.20
N LEU A 374 14.89 0.74 -19.24
CA LEU A 374 14.03 1.23 -18.16
C LEU A 374 12.96 0.20 -17.81
N ALA A 375 12.81 -0.10 -16.52
CA ALA A 375 11.70 -0.91 -16.03
C ALA A 375 11.08 -0.25 -14.78
N ILE A 376 9.75 -0.27 -14.66
CA ILE A 376 9.01 0.38 -13.57
C ILE A 376 7.90 -0.54 -13.09
N ALA A 377 7.66 -0.57 -11.79
CA ALA A 377 6.46 -1.12 -11.22
C ALA A 377 5.91 -0.20 -10.14
N GLY A 378 4.60 -0.08 -10.04
CA GLY A 378 3.97 0.80 -9.05
C GLY A 378 2.55 1.21 -9.40
N GLY A 379 2.12 2.35 -8.84
CA GLY A 379 0.78 2.88 -8.99
C GLY A 379 -0.27 2.09 -8.20
N TYR A 380 0.15 1.54 -7.06
CA TYR A 380 -0.65 0.56 -6.29
C TYR A 380 -1.95 1.13 -5.71
N GLY A 381 -2.06 2.43 -5.48
CA GLY A 381 -3.27 3.09 -5.01
C GLY A 381 -3.84 2.60 -3.66
N GLY A 382 -3.07 1.79 -2.95
CA GLY A 382 -3.39 1.02 -1.75
C GLY A 382 -3.04 -0.46 -1.96
N GLY A 383 -2.84 -1.25 -0.92
CA GLY A 383 -2.51 -2.67 -1.05
C GLY A 383 -1.10 -2.97 -1.58
N GLY A 384 -0.19 -2.00 -1.59
CA GLY A 384 1.16 -2.09 -2.17
C GLY A 384 2.07 -3.14 -1.52
N VAL A 385 1.80 -3.61 -0.32
CA VAL A 385 2.61 -4.64 0.36
C VAL A 385 2.60 -5.95 -0.43
N GLY A 386 1.43 -6.47 -0.77
CA GLY A 386 1.29 -7.67 -1.59
C GLY A 386 1.61 -7.42 -3.06
N ALA A 387 1.06 -6.34 -3.62
CA ALA A 387 1.26 -6.00 -5.02
C ALA A 387 2.74 -5.85 -5.41
N SER A 388 3.56 -5.28 -4.53
CA SER A 388 5.00 -5.11 -4.79
C SER A 388 5.76 -6.44 -4.87
N ASN A 389 5.33 -7.46 -4.11
CA ASN A 389 5.88 -8.82 -4.24
C ASN A 389 5.55 -9.40 -5.63
N LEU A 390 4.28 -9.39 -6.03
CA LEU A 390 3.82 -9.88 -7.32
C LEU A 390 4.55 -9.16 -8.47
N PHE A 391 4.66 -7.83 -8.39
CA PHE A 391 5.25 -7.02 -9.44
C PHE A 391 6.77 -7.09 -9.46
N GLY A 392 7.42 -7.32 -8.30
CA GLY A 392 8.86 -7.62 -8.24
C GLY A 392 9.19 -8.93 -8.97
N ARG A 393 8.37 -9.97 -8.78
CA ARG A 393 8.46 -11.23 -9.54
C ARG A 393 8.25 -11.01 -11.03
N THR A 394 7.19 -10.27 -11.37
CA THR A 394 6.86 -9.95 -12.77
C THR A 394 8.00 -9.18 -13.44
N LEU A 395 8.60 -8.20 -12.76
CA LEU A 395 9.75 -7.46 -13.27
C LEU A 395 10.96 -8.36 -13.48
N ALA A 396 11.28 -9.24 -12.54
CA ALA A 396 12.41 -10.15 -12.65
C ALA A 396 12.24 -11.09 -13.86
N ASP A 397 11.04 -11.65 -14.05
CA ASP A 397 10.73 -12.50 -15.20
C ASP A 397 10.84 -11.72 -16.53
N LEU A 398 10.36 -10.47 -16.58
CA LEU A 398 10.43 -9.63 -17.77
C LEU A 398 11.86 -9.22 -18.11
N ILE A 399 12.65 -8.85 -17.12
CA ILE A 399 14.05 -8.42 -17.29
C ILE A 399 14.92 -9.58 -17.80
N LEU A 400 14.62 -10.80 -17.34
CA LEU A 400 15.32 -12.02 -17.76
C LEU A 400 14.62 -12.74 -18.92
N GLU A 401 13.69 -12.05 -19.59
CA GLU A 401 12.97 -12.53 -20.80
C GLU A 401 12.29 -13.89 -20.63
N LYS A 402 11.84 -14.21 -19.39
CA LYS A 402 11.09 -15.43 -19.12
C LYS A 402 9.65 -15.30 -19.61
N ASP A 403 9.13 -16.36 -20.20
CA ASP A 403 7.72 -16.45 -20.61
C ASP A 403 6.92 -17.22 -19.55
N THR A 404 6.32 -16.45 -18.64
CA THR A 404 5.52 -16.96 -17.51
C THR A 404 4.11 -16.39 -17.53
N LEU A 405 3.22 -16.94 -16.71
CA LEU A 405 1.89 -16.37 -16.53
C LEU A 405 1.96 -14.90 -16.10
N LEU A 406 2.91 -14.54 -15.22
CA LEU A 406 3.13 -13.18 -14.74
C LEU A 406 3.38 -12.18 -15.87
N THR A 407 4.20 -12.56 -16.84
CA THR A 407 4.61 -11.68 -17.96
C THR A 407 3.54 -11.50 -19.04
N ARG A 408 2.44 -12.27 -18.94
CA ARG A 408 1.28 -12.21 -19.85
C ARG A 408 0.07 -11.49 -19.24
N MET A 409 0.15 -11.06 -17.99
CA MET A 409 -0.97 -10.42 -17.31
C MET A 409 -1.27 -9.01 -17.86
N PRO A 410 -2.52 -8.53 -17.77
CA PRO A 410 -2.96 -7.25 -18.35
C PRO A 410 -2.28 -6.02 -17.80
N TRP A 411 -1.68 -6.10 -16.60
CA TRP A 411 -0.92 -4.99 -16.00
C TRP A 411 0.49 -4.84 -16.56
N VAL A 412 0.93 -5.71 -17.51
CA VAL A 412 2.27 -5.67 -18.11
C VAL A 412 2.28 -4.84 -19.38
N HIS A 413 3.19 -3.88 -19.48
CA HIS A 413 3.40 -3.01 -20.63
C HIS A 413 4.85 -3.12 -21.14
N ARG A 414 5.03 -3.54 -22.40
CA ARG A 414 6.34 -3.72 -23.04
C ARG A 414 6.77 -2.56 -23.95
N THR A 415 5.91 -1.55 -24.09
CA THR A 415 6.09 -0.42 -25.01
C THR A 415 6.54 0.88 -24.32
N GLY A 416 6.94 0.77 -23.05
CA GLY A 416 7.44 1.88 -22.24
C GLY A 416 6.35 2.65 -21.50
N VAL A 417 6.78 3.65 -20.71
CA VAL A 417 5.88 4.43 -19.84
C VAL A 417 4.80 5.20 -20.58
N LYS A 418 4.97 5.44 -21.88
CA LYS A 418 3.95 6.11 -22.69
C LYS A 418 2.67 5.28 -22.87
N ALA A 419 2.70 3.97 -22.58
CA ALA A 419 1.50 3.14 -22.54
C ALA A 419 0.60 3.46 -21.34
N LEU A 420 1.15 4.06 -20.30
CA LEU A 420 0.42 4.43 -19.11
C LEU A 420 -0.34 5.74 -19.33
N ARG A 421 -1.52 5.82 -18.71
CA ARG A 421 -2.26 7.08 -18.65
C ARG A 421 -1.61 8.03 -17.65
N ARG A 422 -1.45 9.28 -18.06
CA ARG A 422 -1.08 10.36 -17.16
C ARG A 422 -2.30 10.94 -16.46
N TRP A 423 -2.09 11.44 -15.28
CA TRP A 423 -3.01 12.33 -14.61
C TRP A 423 -3.08 13.67 -15.36
N GLU A 424 -4.21 14.31 -15.30
CA GLU A 424 -4.43 15.65 -15.82
C GLU A 424 -3.49 16.65 -15.10
N PRO A 425 -3.11 17.76 -15.74
CA PRO A 425 -2.30 18.78 -15.08
C PRO A 425 -3.06 19.46 -13.95
N GLU A 426 -2.33 20.01 -12.98
CA GLU A 426 -2.93 20.89 -11.96
C GLU A 426 -3.61 22.11 -12.61
N PRO A 427 -4.75 22.56 -12.03
CA PRO A 427 -5.34 22.20 -10.73
C PRO A 427 -6.37 21.04 -10.78
N ILE A 428 -6.54 20.36 -11.90
CA ILE A 428 -7.63 19.40 -12.10
C ILE A 428 -7.62 18.26 -11.06
N PRO A 429 -6.50 17.54 -10.83
CA PRO A 429 -6.48 16.47 -9.84
C PRO A 429 -6.81 16.95 -8.43
N TRP A 430 -6.32 18.14 -8.06
CA TRP A 430 -6.59 18.73 -6.75
C TRP A 430 -8.07 19.10 -6.58
N LEU A 431 -8.69 19.76 -7.56
CA LEU A 431 -10.11 20.12 -7.52
C LEU A 431 -11.00 18.87 -7.43
N VAL A 432 -10.71 17.86 -8.26
CA VAL A 432 -11.46 16.59 -8.24
C VAL A 432 -11.31 15.90 -6.88
N TYR A 433 -10.09 15.85 -6.34
CA TYR A 433 -9.85 15.20 -5.05
C TYR A 433 -10.59 15.92 -3.91
N GLN A 434 -10.54 17.26 -3.85
CA GLN A 434 -11.26 18.07 -2.85
C GLN A 434 -12.78 17.88 -2.96
N SER A 435 -13.31 17.88 -4.19
CA SER A 435 -14.74 17.66 -4.43
C SER A 435 -15.19 16.28 -3.92
N ILE A 436 -14.39 15.24 -4.16
CA ILE A 436 -14.66 13.87 -3.67
C ILE A 436 -14.64 13.83 -2.14
N GLN A 437 -13.63 14.42 -1.50
CA GLN A 437 -13.52 14.45 -0.05
C GLN A 437 -14.71 15.18 0.60
N THR A 438 -15.10 16.31 0.02
CA THR A 438 -16.28 17.09 0.48
C THR A 438 -17.57 16.27 0.35
N ALA A 439 -17.76 15.60 -0.79
CA ALA A 439 -18.93 14.77 -1.02
C ALA A 439 -19.00 13.56 -0.07
N TYR A 440 -17.86 12.94 0.21
CA TYR A 440 -17.77 11.84 1.19
C TYR A 440 -18.11 12.30 2.61
N GLY A 441 -17.56 13.48 3.02
CA GLY A 441 -17.90 14.06 4.32
C GLY A 441 -19.41 14.40 4.44
N TRP A 442 -19.99 14.91 3.36
CA TRP A 442 -21.43 15.20 3.33
C TRP A 442 -22.29 13.93 3.36
N GLU A 443 -21.95 12.89 2.59
CA GLU A 443 -22.62 11.59 2.63
C GLU A 443 -22.57 11.00 4.05
N GLU A 444 -21.38 10.95 4.65
CA GLU A 444 -21.21 10.40 5.98
C GLU A 444 -22.03 11.17 7.03
N ALA A 445 -21.96 12.49 7.04
CA ALA A 445 -22.73 13.32 7.96
C ALA A 445 -24.25 13.13 7.78
N ALA A 446 -24.73 13.05 6.53
CA ALA A 446 -26.12 12.82 6.22
C ALA A 446 -26.59 11.41 6.65
N CYS A 447 -25.81 10.37 6.35
CA CYS A 447 -26.18 8.98 6.63
C CYS A 447 -26.15 8.63 8.13
N ARG A 448 -25.26 9.29 8.91
CA ARG A 448 -25.19 9.11 10.37
C ARG A 448 -26.31 9.78 11.15
N SER A 449 -26.98 10.75 10.57
CA SER A 449 -28.02 11.50 11.26
C SER A 449 -29.40 10.88 11.04
N ASP A 450 -30.12 10.59 12.13
CA ASP A 450 -31.52 10.10 12.07
C ASP A 450 -32.50 11.17 11.66
N THR A 451 -32.16 12.46 11.80
CA THR A 451 -33.02 13.59 11.48
C THR A 451 -32.99 13.99 10.01
N VAL A 452 -31.97 13.52 9.24
CA VAL A 452 -31.88 13.83 7.82
C VAL A 452 -32.84 12.96 7.00
N PRO A 453 -33.72 13.56 6.19
CA PRO A 453 -34.67 12.81 5.36
C PRO A 453 -34.00 11.86 4.37
N LEU A 454 -34.62 10.73 4.09
CA LEU A 454 -34.05 9.66 3.22
C LEU A 454 -33.64 10.16 1.84
N TRP A 455 -34.42 11.07 1.23
CA TRP A 455 -34.08 11.62 -0.08
C TRP A 455 -32.75 12.40 -0.09
N ARG A 456 -32.42 13.12 1.01
CA ARG A 456 -31.13 13.82 1.16
C ARG A 456 -29.97 12.84 1.32
N LYS A 457 -30.16 11.76 2.09
CA LYS A 457 -29.19 10.67 2.21
C LYS A 457 -28.91 10.05 0.84
N GLN A 458 -29.95 9.73 0.07
CA GLN A 458 -29.84 9.18 -1.28
C GLN A 458 -29.15 10.15 -2.26
N LEU A 459 -29.45 11.43 -2.18
CA LEU A 459 -28.79 12.45 -3.02
C LEU A 459 -27.30 12.54 -2.69
N ALA A 460 -26.92 12.58 -1.42
CA ALA A 460 -25.53 12.60 -0.98
C ALA A 460 -24.77 11.35 -1.48
N THR A 461 -25.36 10.16 -1.35
CA THR A 461 -24.78 8.89 -1.83
C THR A 461 -24.59 8.88 -3.34
N ARG A 462 -25.58 9.38 -4.10
CA ARG A 462 -25.47 9.46 -5.57
C ARG A 462 -24.36 10.41 -6.00
N LEU A 463 -24.27 11.59 -5.40
CA LEU A 463 -23.24 12.58 -5.71
C LEU A 463 -21.84 12.05 -5.37
N ALA A 464 -21.67 11.46 -4.18
CA ALA A 464 -20.43 10.84 -3.77
C ALA A 464 -20.02 9.69 -4.72
N GLY A 465 -20.96 8.86 -5.16
CA GLY A 465 -20.76 7.80 -6.12
C GLY A 465 -20.33 8.32 -7.50
N THR A 466 -21.03 9.33 -8.03
CA THR A 466 -20.73 9.96 -9.33
C THR A 466 -19.34 10.60 -9.32
N LEU A 467 -19.01 11.38 -8.28
CA LEU A 467 -17.68 12.00 -8.19
C LEU A 467 -16.56 10.97 -8.07
N ALA A 468 -16.79 9.85 -7.38
CA ALA A 468 -15.81 8.77 -7.29
C ALA A 468 -15.40 8.21 -8.68
N THR A 469 -16.31 8.23 -9.67
CA THR A 469 -16.00 7.76 -11.03
C THR A 469 -15.01 8.66 -11.79
N LEU A 470 -14.76 9.89 -11.32
CA LEU A 470 -13.80 10.79 -11.95
C LEU A 470 -12.35 10.35 -11.77
N ILE A 471 -12.07 9.53 -10.76
CA ILE A 471 -10.72 9.02 -10.46
C ILE A 471 -10.56 7.54 -10.82
N SER A 472 -11.67 6.85 -11.11
CA SER A 472 -11.70 5.44 -11.52
C SER A 472 -11.53 5.26 -13.04
#